data_dba1175f40c57ce3590595f1de868ffb
#
_entry.id   dba1175f40c57ce3590595f1de868ffb
#
_cell.length_a   1.000
_cell.length_b   1.000
_cell.length_c   1.000
_cell.angle_alpha   90.00
_cell.angle_beta   90.00
_cell.angle_gamma   90.00
#
_symmetry.space_group_name_H-M   'P 1'
#
loop_
_entity.id
_entity.type
_entity.pdbx_description
1 polymer ?
#
loop_
_entity_poly.entity_id
_entity_poly.type
_entity_poly.pdbx_seq_one_letter_code
_entity_poly.pdbx_strand_id
1 'polypeptide(L)'
;MRKSISFYLLPVLLTVLCLSSCSETGQKTEYTHVIPANATEVAALDLKSIVDKAELNTSDSQATLQKFLGLLLEGGSANLKKEAETLLKDPAESGIDWNAPLYVFEAPTLHNTAITLKIADLEKFEAMLRLLAQEQLCTAPVEAGGYRSVEIKDAGVLLAYNDGTLLGVSAAVRNS
;
A
#
# COMPACT_ATOMS: atom_id res chain seq x y z
N MET A 1 -42.52 22.48 45.85
CA MET A 1 -41.10 22.15 45.90
C MET A 1 -40.76 21.22 44.73
N ARG A 2 -40.55 21.78 43.54
CA ARG A 2 -40.24 21.03 42.31
C ARG A 2 -39.25 21.85 41.45
N LYS A 3 -38.11 22.20 42.01
CA LYS A 3 -37.05 22.90 41.29
C LYS A 3 -35.73 22.49 41.89
N SER A 4 -35.05 21.48 41.37
CA SER A 4 -33.63 21.31 41.56
C SER A 4 -33.01 20.09 40.84
N ILE A 5 -33.80 19.17 40.29
CA ILE A 5 -33.25 17.96 39.65
C ILE A 5 -32.79 18.25 38.22
N SER A 6 -33.38 19.22 37.54
CA SER A 6 -33.04 19.56 36.14
C SER A 6 -31.70 20.25 35.98
N PHE A 7 -31.18 20.90 37.03
CA PHE A 7 -29.95 21.69 36.95
C PHE A 7 -28.67 20.82 37.05
N TYR A 8 -28.79 19.62 37.64
CA TYR A 8 -27.69 18.69 37.76
C TYR A 8 -27.64 17.65 36.64
N LEU A 9 -28.74 17.46 35.92
CA LEU A 9 -28.79 16.52 34.79
C LEU A 9 -28.08 17.03 33.53
N LEU A 10 -28.08 18.36 33.34
CA LEU A 10 -27.44 18.99 32.18
C LEU A 10 -25.90 18.82 32.14
N PRO A 11 -25.17 19.10 33.25
CA PRO A 11 -23.71 18.89 33.24
C PRO A 11 -23.31 17.41 33.22
N VAL A 12 -24.13 16.50 33.79
CA VAL A 12 -23.85 15.06 33.72
C VAL A 12 -24.05 14.53 32.29
N LEU A 13 -25.08 15.02 31.58
CA LEU A 13 -25.31 14.66 30.18
C LEU A 13 -24.18 15.19 29.27
N LEU A 14 -23.67 16.39 29.56
CA LEU A 14 -22.58 17.00 28.80
C LEU A 14 -21.25 16.28 29.03
N THR A 15 -20.98 15.79 30.24
CA THR A 15 -19.76 15.01 30.54
C THR A 15 -19.80 13.62 29.91
N VAL A 16 -20.97 12.98 29.80
CA VAL A 16 -21.11 11.69 29.11
C VAL A 16 -20.90 11.82 27.60
N LEU A 17 -21.34 12.94 26.99
CA LEU A 17 -21.11 13.23 25.58
C LEU A 17 -19.64 13.52 25.23
N CYS A 18 -18.87 14.07 26.18
CA CYS A 18 -17.43 14.30 25.99
C CYS A 18 -16.58 13.02 26.11
N LEU A 19 -17.08 11.98 26.79
CA LEU A 19 -16.37 10.71 26.95
C LEU A 19 -16.56 9.76 25.74
N SER A 20 -17.55 9.99 24.90
CA SER A 20 -17.78 9.22 23.68
C SER A 20 -17.06 9.75 22.44
N SER A 21 -16.33 10.87 22.56
CA SER A 21 -15.57 11.49 21.47
C SER A 21 -14.12 11.01 21.35
N CYS A 22 -13.66 10.04 22.15
CA CYS A 22 -12.32 9.47 22.06
C CYS A 22 -12.37 7.94 21.87
N SER A 23 -13.11 7.48 20.88
CA SER A 23 -12.87 6.15 20.30
C SER A 23 -12.72 6.27 18.79
N GLU A 24 -11.79 7.09 18.33
CA GLU A 24 -11.03 6.69 17.16
C GLU A 24 -10.15 5.51 17.58
N THR A 25 -10.77 4.35 17.72
CA THR A 25 -10.11 3.12 17.36
C THR A 25 -9.97 3.16 15.84
N GLY A 26 -9.10 4.04 15.34
CA GLY A 26 -8.43 3.79 14.08
C GLY A 26 -7.86 2.38 14.29
N GLN A 27 -8.46 1.38 13.65
CA GLN A 27 -7.80 0.10 13.49
C GLN A 27 -6.43 0.47 12.94
N LYS A 28 -5.39 0.37 13.80
CA LYS A 28 -4.02 0.43 13.32
C LYS A 28 -3.93 -0.71 12.35
N THR A 29 -4.05 -0.39 11.08
CA THR A 29 -3.86 -1.36 10.01
C THR A 29 -2.48 -1.94 10.25
N GLU A 30 -2.36 -3.24 10.44
CA GLU A 30 -1.09 -3.89 10.84
C GLU A 30 0.08 -3.47 9.96
N TYR A 31 -0.19 -3.21 8.67
CA TYR A 31 0.84 -2.82 7.70
C TYR A 31 1.51 -1.46 8.01
N THR A 32 0.92 -0.61 8.85
CA THR A 32 1.54 0.67 9.27
C THR A 32 2.56 0.49 10.39
N HIS A 33 2.65 -0.70 11.01
CA HIS A 33 3.63 -0.98 12.06
C HIS A 33 5.08 -0.96 11.56
N VAL A 34 5.29 -1.08 10.26
CA VAL A 34 6.63 -0.98 9.65
C VAL A 34 7.13 0.46 9.55
N ILE A 35 6.25 1.46 9.77
CA ILE A 35 6.65 2.87 9.83
C ILE A 35 7.31 3.11 11.19
N PRO A 36 8.60 3.47 11.24
CA PRO A 36 9.28 3.69 12.51
C PRO A 36 8.68 4.87 13.29
N ALA A 37 8.64 4.76 14.61
CA ALA A 37 8.13 5.85 15.46
C ALA A 37 8.96 7.16 15.36
N ASN A 38 10.20 7.06 14.88
CA ASN A 38 11.08 8.19 14.61
C ASN A 38 11.14 8.59 13.14
N ALA A 39 10.15 8.21 12.34
CA ALA A 39 10.02 8.69 10.96
C ALA A 39 9.97 10.22 10.96
N THR A 40 10.76 10.84 10.09
CA THR A 40 10.85 12.31 9.98
C THR A 40 9.79 12.87 9.06
N GLU A 41 9.39 12.10 8.06
CA GLU A 41 8.34 12.46 7.12
C GLU A 41 7.46 11.24 6.86
N VAL A 42 6.15 11.45 6.83
CA VAL A 42 5.16 10.43 6.47
C VAL A 42 4.07 11.08 5.64
N ALA A 43 3.84 10.56 4.45
CA ALA A 43 2.76 10.97 3.56
C ALA A 43 1.84 9.78 3.29
N ALA A 44 0.53 10.01 3.33
CA ALA A 44 -0.49 9.02 2.97
C ALA A 44 -1.08 9.38 1.60
N LEU A 45 -1.13 8.42 0.68
CA LEU A 45 -1.68 8.57 -0.65
C LEU A 45 -2.88 7.63 -0.81
N ASP A 46 -4.05 8.20 -1.09
CA ASP A 46 -5.25 7.46 -1.44
C ASP A 46 -5.20 7.11 -2.94
N LEU A 47 -4.72 5.89 -3.23
CA LEU A 47 -4.54 5.41 -4.60
C LEU A 47 -5.86 5.38 -5.37
N LYS A 48 -6.94 4.96 -4.71
CA LYS A 48 -8.26 4.89 -5.34
C LYS A 48 -8.75 6.29 -5.75
N SER A 49 -8.66 7.26 -4.86
CA SER A 49 -9.01 8.65 -5.17
C SER A 49 -8.15 9.24 -6.27
N ILE A 50 -6.88 8.87 -6.36
CA ILE A 50 -5.98 9.32 -7.44
C ILE A 50 -6.47 8.75 -8.78
N VAL A 51 -6.73 7.45 -8.85
CA VAL A 51 -7.22 6.78 -10.06
C VAL A 51 -8.56 7.35 -10.52
N ASP A 52 -9.50 7.54 -9.57
CA ASP A 52 -10.83 8.09 -9.85
C ASP A 52 -10.76 9.55 -10.34
N LYS A 53 -9.95 10.41 -9.70
CA LYS A 53 -9.79 11.81 -10.09
C LYS A 53 -9.02 12.01 -11.39
N ALA A 54 -8.09 11.11 -11.69
CA ALA A 54 -7.36 11.14 -12.96
C ALA A 54 -8.18 10.54 -14.11
N GLU A 55 -9.42 10.13 -13.86
CA GLU A 55 -10.32 9.52 -14.85
C GLU A 55 -9.67 8.30 -15.56
N LEU A 56 -8.78 7.59 -14.87
CA LEU A 56 -8.06 6.44 -15.46
C LEU A 56 -8.99 5.26 -15.76
N ASN A 57 -10.19 5.28 -15.21
CA ASN A 57 -11.23 4.27 -15.43
C ASN A 57 -12.08 4.52 -16.69
N THR A 58 -11.85 5.62 -17.41
CA THR A 58 -12.56 5.89 -18.67
C THR A 58 -12.02 5.05 -19.81
N SER A 59 -12.86 4.74 -20.80
CA SER A 59 -12.47 3.95 -21.97
C SER A 59 -11.27 4.53 -22.74
N ASP A 60 -11.20 5.85 -22.85
CA ASP A 60 -10.14 6.55 -23.57
C ASP A 60 -8.82 6.51 -22.82
N SER A 61 -8.86 6.69 -21.48
CA SER A 61 -7.69 6.56 -20.62
C SER A 61 -7.18 5.13 -20.61
N GLN A 62 -8.05 4.14 -20.50
CA GLN A 62 -7.66 2.73 -20.56
C GLN A 62 -7.02 2.35 -21.89
N ALA A 63 -7.56 2.82 -23.03
CA ALA A 63 -6.95 2.58 -24.34
C ALA A 63 -5.53 3.19 -24.44
N THR A 64 -5.34 4.37 -23.84
CA THR A 64 -4.03 5.03 -23.78
C THR A 64 -3.06 4.26 -22.88
N LEU A 65 -3.51 3.83 -21.69
CA LEU A 65 -2.72 3.02 -20.78
C LEU A 65 -2.34 1.66 -21.38
N GLN A 66 -3.26 1.00 -22.11
CA GLN A 66 -2.95 -0.25 -22.82
C GLN A 66 -1.86 -0.07 -23.87
N LYS A 67 -1.91 1.02 -24.66
CA LYS A 67 -0.85 1.34 -25.63
C LYS A 67 0.49 1.58 -24.94
N PHE A 68 0.48 2.33 -23.84
CA PHE A 68 1.68 2.61 -23.05
C PHE A 68 2.28 1.34 -22.45
N LEU A 69 1.43 0.46 -21.85
CA LEU A 69 1.86 -0.84 -21.37
C LEU A 69 2.42 -1.72 -22.49
N GLY A 70 1.79 -1.71 -23.66
CA GLY A 70 2.30 -2.43 -24.84
C GLY A 70 3.70 -2.02 -25.21
N LEU A 71 4.02 -0.73 -25.15
CA LEU A 71 5.38 -0.20 -25.38
C LEU A 71 6.35 -0.58 -24.25
N LEU A 72 5.94 -0.42 -22.98
CA LEU A 72 6.77 -0.78 -21.82
C LEU A 72 7.11 -2.28 -21.77
N LEU A 73 6.17 -3.11 -22.18
CA LEU A 73 6.29 -4.57 -22.19
C LEU A 73 6.73 -5.10 -23.57
N GLU A 74 7.27 -4.24 -24.42
CA GLU A 74 7.87 -4.67 -25.70
C GLU A 74 9.01 -5.66 -25.41
N GLY A 75 8.86 -6.89 -25.96
CA GLY A 75 9.79 -8.00 -25.64
C GLY A 75 9.38 -8.87 -24.46
N GLY A 76 8.44 -8.47 -23.61
CA GLY A 76 7.89 -9.30 -22.54
C GLY A 76 7.07 -10.47 -23.07
N SER A 77 6.94 -11.53 -22.25
CA SER A 77 6.16 -12.72 -22.61
C SER A 77 4.67 -12.41 -22.79
N ALA A 78 3.96 -13.31 -23.45
CA ALA A 78 2.50 -13.21 -23.61
C ALA A 78 1.79 -13.27 -22.24
N ASN A 79 2.33 -14.00 -21.27
CA ASN A 79 1.79 -14.11 -19.92
C ASN A 79 1.92 -12.78 -19.16
N LEU A 80 3.08 -12.14 -19.24
CA LEU A 80 3.32 -10.83 -18.61
C LEU A 80 2.37 -9.76 -19.18
N LYS A 81 2.19 -9.74 -20.50
CA LYS A 81 1.27 -8.80 -21.17
C LYS A 81 -0.18 -9.03 -20.73
N LYS A 82 -0.61 -10.28 -20.68
CA LYS A 82 -1.96 -10.63 -20.24
C LYS A 82 -2.20 -10.25 -18.79
N GLU A 83 -1.22 -10.49 -17.90
CA GLU A 83 -1.30 -10.11 -16.49
C GLU A 83 -1.38 -8.60 -16.33
N ALA A 84 -0.55 -7.85 -17.02
CA ALA A 84 -0.59 -6.39 -17.00
C ALA A 84 -1.94 -5.83 -17.48
N GLU A 85 -2.55 -6.43 -18.50
CA GLU A 85 -3.91 -6.07 -18.95
C GLU A 85 -4.97 -6.40 -17.89
N THR A 86 -4.81 -7.51 -17.16
CA THR A 86 -5.70 -7.90 -16.06
C THR A 86 -5.61 -6.89 -14.92
N LEU A 87 -4.41 -6.56 -14.49
CA LEU A 87 -4.15 -5.58 -13.44
C LEU A 87 -4.61 -4.16 -13.81
N LEU A 88 -4.56 -3.81 -15.09
CA LEU A 88 -5.08 -2.54 -15.57
C LEU A 88 -6.60 -2.45 -15.45
N LYS A 89 -7.31 -3.56 -15.67
CA LYS A 89 -8.78 -3.64 -15.59
C LYS A 89 -9.25 -3.77 -14.14
N ASP A 90 -8.55 -4.58 -13.36
CA ASP A 90 -8.83 -4.83 -11.95
C ASP A 90 -7.52 -4.85 -11.15
N PRO A 91 -7.10 -3.71 -10.58
CA PRO A 91 -5.89 -3.64 -9.77
C PRO A 91 -5.90 -4.55 -8.54
N ALA A 92 -7.07 -4.96 -8.05
CA ALA A 92 -7.18 -5.87 -6.90
C ALA A 92 -6.63 -7.28 -7.20
N GLU A 93 -6.52 -7.65 -8.49
CA GLU A 93 -5.86 -8.89 -8.90
C GLU A 93 -4.36 -8.93 -8.57
N SER A 94 -3.74 -7.77 -8.27
CA SER A 94 -2.38 -7.69 -7.73
C SER A 94 -2.22 -8.27 -6.32
N GLY A 95 -3.32 -8.51 -5.60
CA GLY A 95 -3.32 -8.86 -4.19
C GLY A 95 -3.11 -7.69 -3.24
N ILE A 96 -2.94 -6.46 -3.73
CA ILE A 96 -2.82 -5.24 -2.93
C ILE A 96 -4.21 -4.69 -2.59
N ASP A 97 -4.38 -4.18 -1.37
CA ASP A 97 -5.59 -3.47 -0.95
C ASP A 97 -5.59 -2.03 -1.46
N TRP A 98 -6.19 -1.81 -2.61
CA TRP A 98 -6.29 -0.48 -3.25
C TRP A 98 -7.21 0.50 -2.52
N ASN A 99 -8.00 0.03 -1.54
CA ASN A 99 -8.81 0.90 -0.69
C ASN A 99 -8.06 1.37 0.55
N ALA A 100 -6.92 0.74 0.86
CA ALA A 100 -6.04 1.18 1.93
C ALA A 100 -5.04 2.21 1.38
N PRO A 101 -4.69 3.27 2.15
CA PRO A 101 -3.71 4.24 1.71
C PRO A 101 -2.31 3.61 1.57
N LEU A 102 -1.57 4.04 0.54
CA LEU A 102 -0.14 3.85 0.47
C LEU A 102 0.53 4.90 1.35
N TYR A 103 1.48 4.48 2.17
CA TYR A 103 2.32 5.41 2.92
C TYR A 103 3.71 5.48 2.32
N VAL A 104 4.19 6.71 2.13
CA VAL A 104 5.59 7.02 1.81
C VAL A 104 6.21 7.64 3.04
N PHE A 105 7.37 7.19 3.45
CA PHE A 105 8.00 7.71 4.66
C PHE A 105 9.53 7.72 4.57
N GLU A 106 10.13 8.59 5.37
CA GLU A 106 11.56 8.65 5.59
C GLU A 106 11.86 8.44 7.08
N ALA A 107 12.92 7.70 7.36
CA ALA A 107 13.40 7.50 8.71
C ALA A 107 14.93 7.58 8.76
N PRO A 108 15.52 8.13 9.84
CA PRO A 108 16.96 8.29 9.95
C PRO A 108 17.76 6.98 9.80
N THR A 109 17.14 5.87 10.15
CA THR A 109 17.74 4.53 10.08
C THR A 109 17.75 3.93 8.68
N LEU A 110 16.89 4.41 7.78
CA LEU A 110 16.75 3.85 6.44
C LEU A 110 17.63 4.54 5.41
N HIS A 111 18.05 5.79 5.66
CA HIS A 111 18.80 6.64 4.71
C HIS A 111 18.16 6.82 3.33
N ASN A 112 16.95 6.31 3.14
CA ASN A 112 16.21 6.25 1.89
C ASN A 112 14.72 6.38 2.13
N THR A 113 14.00 6.77 1.10
CA THR A 113 12.53 6.74 1.10
C THR A 113 12.05 5.30 1.09
N ALA A 114 11.07 5.03 1.93
CA ALA A 114 10.38 3.75 2.00
C ALA A 114 8.88 3.93 1.72
N ILE A 115 8.26 2.87 1.25
CA ILE A 115 6.81 2.80 1.05
C ILE A 115 6.24 1.60 1.79
N THR A 116 5.00 1.71 2.26
CA THR A 116 4.26 0.54 2.73
C THR A 116 2.86 0.51 2.16
N LEU A 117 2.42 -0.70 1.84
CA LEU A 117 1.12 -1.04 1.27
C LEU A 117 0.52 -2.20 2.05
N LYS A 118 -0.80 -2.27 2.06
CA LYS A 118 -1.53 -3.41 2.62
C LYS A 118 -1.72 -4.49 1.57
N ILE A 119 -1.36 -5.72 1.92
CA ILE A 119 -1.69 -6.91 1.14
C ILE A 119 -3.07 -7.38 1.59
N ALA A 120 -3.99 -7.53 0.65
CA ALA A 120 -5.33 -8.07 0.85
C ALA A 120 -5.41 -9.56 0.54
N ASP A 121 -4.62 -10.02 -0.43
CA ASP A 121 -4.58 -11.40 -0.90
C ASP A 121 -3.13 -11.80 -1.20
N LEU A 122 -2.54 -12.55 -0.26
CA LEU A 122 -1.15 -12.98 -0.37
C LEU A 122 -0.92 -13.94 -1.55
N GLU A 123 -1.89 -14.81 -1.85
CA GLU A 123 -1.74 -15.79 -2.92
C GLU A 123 -1.66 -15.12 -4.30
N LYS A 124 -2.52 -14.11 -4.54
CA LYS A 124 -2.48 -13.29 -5.74
C LYS A 124 -1.17 -12.50 -5.84
N PHE A 125 -0.77 -11.85 -4.73
CA PHE A 125 0.46 -11.08 -4.67
C PHE A 125 1.68 -11.95 -4.99
N GLU A 126 1.77 -13.15 -4.42
CA GLU A 126 2.86 -14.08 -4.72
C GLU A 126 2.80 -14.67 -6.13
N ALA A 127 1.58 -14.86 -6.68
CA ALA A 127 1.44 -15.28 -8.08
C ALA A 127 2.03 -14.23 -9.03
N MET A 128 1.76 -12.96 -8.77
CA MET A 128 2.36 -11.84 -9.51
C MET A 128 3.88 -11.82 -9.37
N LEU A 129 4.42 -11.96 -8.14
CA LEU A 129 5.87 -12.00 -7.93
C LEU A 129 6.54 -13.18 -8.62
N ARG A 130 5.90 -14.36 -8.63
CA ARG A 130 6.42 -15.53 -9.37
C ARG A 130 6.51 -15.26 -10.87
N LEU A 131 5.49 -14.61 -11.45
CA LEU A 131 5.52 -14.22 -12.85
C LEU A 131 6.66 -13.23 -13.12
N LEU A 132 6.82 -12.20 -12.30
CA LEU A 132 7.91 -11.23 -12.42
C LEU A 132 9.29 -11.90 -12.28
N ALA A 133 9.43 -12.89 -11.41
CA ALA A 133 10.67 -13.66 -11.26
C ALA A 133 10.97 -14.53 -12.49
N GLN A 134 9.95 -15.16 -13.11
CA GLN A 134 10.09 -15.91 -14.36
C GLN A 134 10.56 -15.01 -15.52
N GLU A 135 10.08 -13.77 -15.56
CA GLU A 135 10.51 -12.74 -16.51
C GLU A 135 11.85 -12.07 -16.14
N GLN A 136 12.49 -12.52 -15.07
CA GLN A 136 13.76 -11.99 -14.54
C GLN A 136 13.72 -10.51 -14.08
N LEU A 137 12.52 -9.96 -13.87
CA LEU A 137 12.30 -8.60 -13.39
C LEU A 137 12.55 -8.46 -11.89
N CYS A 138 12.43 -9.57 -11.15
CA CYS A 138 12.82 -9.61 -9.74
C CYS A 138 13.53 -10.93 -9.39
N THR A 139 14.07 -11.01 -8.18
CA THR A 139 14.61 -12.26 -7.64
C THR A 139 13.48 -13.20 -7.22
N ALA A 140 13.76 -14.49 -7.09
CA ALA A 140 12.85 -15.38 -6.38
C ALA A 140 12.73 -14.93 -4.90
N PRO A 141 11.54 -15.11 -4.27
CA PRO A 141 11.36 -14.80 -2.86
C PRO A 141 12.32 -15.58 -1.96
N VAL A 142 12.93 -14.88 -1.00
CA VAL A 142 13.77 -15.45 0.04
C VAL A 142 13.12 -15.22 1.39
N GLU A 143 12.92 -16.28 2.16
CA GLU A 143 12.31 -16.20 3.49
C GLU A 143 13.39 -15.98 4.56
N ALA A 144 13.17 -14.99 5.43
CA ALA A 144 14.00 -14.72 6.59
C ALA A 144 13.19 -14.04 7.69
N GLY A 145 13.22 -14.57 8.91
CA GLY A 145 12.66 -13.92 10.11
C GLY A 145 11.13 -13.69 10.07
N GLY A 146 10.37 -14.52 9.37
CA GLY A 146 8.92 -14.38 9.24
C GLY A 146 8.47 -13.41 8.15
N TYR A 147 9.41 -12.91 7.34
CA TYR A 147 9.17 -12.12 6.14
C TYR A 147 9.75 -12.82 4.93
N ARG A 148 9.19 -12.51 3.76
CA ARG A 148 9.77 -12.86 2.47
C ARG A 148 10.29 -11.58 1.81
N SER A 149 11.37 -11.71 1.05
CA SER A 149 11.94 -10.55 0.33
C SER A 149 12.24 -10.90 -1.11
N VAL A 150 12.08 -9.90 -1.97
CA VAL A 150 12.47 -9.93 -3.39
C VAL A 150 13.17 -8.63 -3.74
N GLU A 151 14.10 -8.68 -4.67
CA GLU A 151 14.76 -7.50 -5.23
C GLU A 151 14.25 -7.25 -6.65
N ILE A 152 13.80 -6.02 -6.91
CA ILE A 152 13.49 -5.54 -8.26
C ILE A 152 14.81 -5.02 -8.86
N LYS A 153 15.43 -5.81 -9.72
CA LYS A 153 16.84 -5.64 -10.15
C LYS A 153 17.11 -4.28 -10.78
N ASP A 154 16.33 -3.88 -11.76
CA ASP A 154 16.58 -2.67 -12.53
C ASP A 154 16.17 -1.39 -11.80
N ALA A 155 15.27 -1.50 -10.83
CA ALA A 155 14.81 -0.38 -10.01
C ALA A 155 15.66 -0.18 -8.74
N GLY A 156 16.50 -1.15 -8.38
CA GLY A 156 17.24 -1.11 -7.12
C GLY A 156 16.31 -1.01 -5.91
N VAL A 157 15.18 -1.72 -5.92
CA VAL A 157 14.18 -1.72 -4.85
C VAL A 157 14.15 -3.09 -4.19
N LEU A 158 14.29 -3.12 -2.88
CA LEU A 158 14.02 -4.29 -2.05
C LEU A 158 12.59 -4.24 -1.56
N LEU A 159 11.84 -5.31 -1.81
CA LEU A 159 10.51 -5.52 -1.24
C LEU A 159 10.63 -6.57 -0.13
N ALA A 160 10.05 -6.27 1.04
CA ALA A 160 9.84 -7.22 2.13
C ALA A 160 8.35 -7.32 2.41
N TYR A 161 7.82 -8.54 2.60
CA TYR A 161 6.39 -8.72 2.77
C TYR A 161 6.04 -9.92 3.67
N ASN A 162 4.83 -9.88 4.21
CA ASN A 162 4.17 -10.97 4.93
C ASN A 162 2.67 -11.00 4.54
N ASP A 163 1.84 -11.64 5.36
CA ASP A 163 0.41 -11.87 5.05
C ASP A 163 -0.42 -10.58 4.91
N GLY A 164 0.00 -9.46 5.49
CA GLY A 164 -0.78 -8.22 5.47
C GLY A 164 0.00 -6.98 5.08
N THR A 165 1.33 -7.07 4.96
CA THR A 165 2.21 -5.91 4.82
C THR A 165 3.18 -6.10 3.67
N LEU A 166 3.31 -5.07 2.85
CA LEU A 166 4.38 -4.90 1.88
C LEU A 166 5.19 -3.64 2.25
N LEU A 167 6.49 -3.81 2.44
CA LEU A 167 7.46 -2.73 2.62
C LEU A 167 8.39 -2.70 1.40
N GLY A 168 8.46 -1.56 0.74
CA GLY A 168 9.42 -1.29 -0.33
C GLY A 168 10.45 -0.27 0.13
N VAL A 169 11.73 -0.58 -0.08
CA VAL A 169 12.84 0.33 0.25
C VAL A 169 13.73 0.44 -0.98
N SER A 170 14.09 1.67 -1.37
CA SER A 170 15.13 1.84 -2.41
C SER A 170 16.45 1.31 -1.88
N ALA A 171 17.10 0.39 -2.60
CA ALA A 171 18.44 -0.04 -2.25
C ALA A 171 19.38 1.17 -2.40
N ALA A 172 20.13 1.50 -1.36
CA ALA A 172 21.20 2.48 -1.50
C ALA A 172 22.13 2.00 -2.63
N VAL A 173 22.29 2.83 -3.65
CA VAL A 173 23.30 2.57 -4.68
C VAL A 173 24.63 2.51 -3.93
N ARG A 174 25.16 1.30 -3.72
CA ARG A 174 26.52 1.13 -3.23
C ARG A 174 27.43 1.59 -4.37
N ASN A 175 27.81 2.87 -4.31
CA ASN A 175 28.95 3.34 -5.08
C ASN A 175 30.18 2.63 -4.52
N SER A 176 30.55 1.56 -5.13
CA SER A 176 31.83 0.86 -4.92
C SER A 176 32.89 1.53 -5.75
#